data_823f7141f1867dba3569caec0ea951da
#
_entry.id   823f7141f1867dba3569caec0ea951da
#
_cell.length_a   1.000
_cell.length_b   1.000
_cell.length_c   1.000
_cell.angle_alpha   90.00
_cell.angle_beta   90.00
_cell.angle_gamma   90.00
#
_symmetry.space_group_name_H-M   'P 1'
#
loop_
_entity.id
_entity.type
_entity.pdbx_description
1 polymer ?
#
loop_
_entity_poly.entity_id
_entity_poly.type
_entity_poly.pdbx_seq_one_letter_code
_entity_poly.pdbx_strand_id
1 'polypeptide(L)'
;MKLIHMKNQVVIITGASSGIGKALAFEYGRKGAQIVITGRNEQNLLAAEAELQEAGIAAKGIVCDSASEEQTRAMVDQVMHLFGRIDLLINNAGISMRSMFETVDLKVLKQVMDINFWGTVYATHAALPHIKAVKGGIIGISSIAGYRGLPVRTGYSASKFAMNGFLEALRTELLETGVHVLISCPGFTA
;
A
#
# COMPACT_ATOMS: atom_id res chain seq x y z
N MET A 1 -6.76 -26.98 -1.52
CA MET A 1 -6.63 -25.52 -1.75
C MET A 1 -5.63 -25.34 -2.90
N LYS A 2 -6.06 -24.89 -4.09
CA LYS A 2 -5.11 -24.61 -5.17
C LYS A 2 -4.18 -23.49 -4.74
N LEU A 3 -2.88 -23.74 -4.72
CA LEU A 3 -1.87 -22.70 -4.54
C LEU A 3 -2.04 -21.69 -5.68
N ILE A 4 -2.36 -20.44 -5.34
CA ILE A 4 -2.38 -19.35 -6.31
C ILE A 4 -0.91 -19.09 -6.66
N HIS A 5 -0.50 -19.48 -7.85
CA HIS A 5 0.81 -19.13 -8.38
C HIS A 5 0.75 -17.73 -8.97
N MET A 6 1.66 -16.87 -8.54
CA MET A 6 1.78 -15.48 -9.02
C MET A 6 3.03 -15.29 -9.89
N LYS A 7 3.46 -16.36 -10.56
CA LYS A 7 4.65 -16.34 -11.39
C LYS A 7 4.56 -15.24 -12.46
N ASN A 8 5.60 -14.40 -12.50
CA ASN A 8 5.72 -13.25 -13.39
C ASN A 8 4.70 -12.11 -13.16
N GLN A 9 3.93 -12.13 -12.08
CA GLN A 9 3.10 -11.00 -11.68
C GLN A 9 3.93 -9.99 -10.88
N VAL A 10 3.69 -8.71 -11.12
CA VAL A 10 4.37 -7.60 -10.44
C VAL A 10 3.45 -7.06 -9.35
N VAL A 11 3.94 -7.09 -8.13
CA VAL A 11 3.22 -6.65 -6.92
C VAL A 11 3.95 -5.46 -6.31
N ILE A 12 3.28 -4.31 -6.28
CA ILE A 12 3.77 -3.11 -5.56
C ILE A 12 3.19 -3.10 -4.16
N ILE A 13 4.03 -2.92 -3.15
CA ILE A 13 3.63 -2.81 -1.75
C ILE A 13 4.20 -1.53 -1.15
N THR A 14 3.33 -0.57 -0.86
CA THR A 14 3.77 0.70 -0.28
C THR A 14 4.07 0.55 1.22
N GLY A 15 5.12 1.23 1.71
CA GLY A 15 5.51 1.18 3.12
C GLY A 15 5.93 -0.23 3.59
N ALA A 16 6.68 -0.96 2.76
CA ALA A 16 6.99 -2.37 2.98
C ALA A 16 8.40 -2.64 3.51
N SER A 17 9.10 -1.64 4.02
CA SER A 17 10.39 -1.85 4.69
C SER A 17 10.26 -2.55 6.06
N SER A 18 9.05 -2.69 6.61
CA SER A 18 8.78 -3.33 7.90
C SER A 18 7.32 -3.80 8.04
N GLY A 19 7.01 -4.47 9.15
CA GLY A 19 5.65 -4.79 9.58
C GLY A 19 4.84 -5.60 8.57
N ILE A 20 3.56 -5.27 8.44
CA ILE A 20 2.60 -5.97 7.56
C ILE A 20 3.06 -5.96 6.11
N GLY A 21 3.54 -4.81 5.61
CA GLY A 21 4.00 -4.67 4.24
C GLY A 21 5.15 -5.61 3.92
N LYS A 22 6.16 -5.71 4.80
CA LYS A 22 7.30 -6.63 4.64
C LYS A 22 6.84 -8.09 4.69
N ALA A 23 5.94 -8.45 5.62
CA ALA A 23 5.38 -9.79 5.69
C ALA A 23 4.62 -10.17 4.41
N LEU A 24 3.83 -9.26 3.86
CA LEU A 24 3.16 -9.46 2.57
C LEU A 24 4.15 -9.63 1.42
N ALA A 25 5.26 -8.87 1.42
CA ALA A 25 6.31 -9.02 0.41
C ALA A 25 6.89 -10.45 0.40
N PHE A 26 7.16 -11.03 1.58
CA PHE A 26 7.58 -12.43 1.69
C PHE A 26 6.52 -13.40 1.18
N GLU A 27 5.24 -13.20 1.57
CA GLU A 27 4.17 -14.12 1.20
C GLU A 27 3.88 -14.13 -0.30
N TYR A 28 3.82 -12.95 -0.93
CA TYR A 28 3.61 -12.86 -2.38
C TYR A 28 4.84 -13.32 -3.16
N GLY A 29 6.04 -12.99 -2.67
CA GLY A 29 7.30 -13.42 -3.27
C GLY A 29 7.46 -14.94 -3.28
N ARG A 30 7.15 -15.63 -2.17
CA ARG A 30 7.14 -17.11 -2.11
C ARG A 30 6.16 -17.76 -3.09
N LYS A 31 5.14 -17.03 -3.53
CA LYS A 31 4.20 -17.50 -4.58
C LYS A 31 4.71 -17.20 -6.00
N GLY A 32 5.92 -16.66 -6.14
CA GLY A 32 6.59 -16.41 -7.41
C GLY A 32 6.35 -15.03 -8.02
N ALA A 33 5.77 -14.09 -7.27
CA ALA A 33 5.62 -12.71 -7.73
C ALA A 33 6.98 -11.97 -7.75
N GLN A 34 7.10 -11.00 -8.64
CA GLN A 34 8.13 -9.97 -8.59
C GLN A 34 7.66 -8.87 -7.67
N ILE A 35 8.42 -8.59 -6.62
CA ILE A 35 8.03 -7.70 -5.53
C ILE A 35 8.68 -6.34 -5.69
N VAL A 36 7.87 -5.28 -5.66
CA VAL A 36 8.36 -3.92 -5.51
C VAL A 36 7.94 -3.42 -4.14
N ILE A 37 8.90 -3.08 -3.31
CA ILE A 37 8.67 -2.48 -2.00
C ILE A 37 9.02 -1.01 -2.02
N THR A 38 8.24 -0.17 -1.34
CA THR A 38 8.57 1.26 -1.20
C THR A 38 8.67 1.69 0.26
N GLY A 39 9.42 2.74 0.49
CA GLY A 39 9.61 3.36 1.80
C GLY A 39 10.40 4.65 1.70
N ARG A 40 10.32 5.49 2.74
CA ARG A 40 11.02 6.79 2.77
C ARG A 40 12.48 6.67 3.24
N ASN A 41 12.74 5.74 4.13
CA ASN A 41 14.08 5.52 4.66
C ASN A 41 14.81 4.51 3.76
N GLU A 42 15.81 5.00 3.04
CA GLU A 42 16.58 4.22 2.07
C GLU A 42 17.31 3.04 2.73
N GLN A 43 17.93 3.25 3.89
CA GLN A 43 18.66 2.18 4.58
C GLN A 43 17.76 1.03 4.99
N ASN A 44 16.60 1.33 5.58
CA ASN A 44 15.62 0.31 5.97
C ASN A 44 15.03 -0.40 4.74
N LEU A 45 14.86 0.33 3.64
CA LEU A 45 14.34 -0.22 2.39
C LEU A 45 15.34 -1.18 1.75
N LEU A 46 16.61 -0.79 1.66
CA LEU A 46 17.69 -1.65 1.14
C LEU A 46 17.90 -2.90 2.01
N ALA A 47 17.81 -2.77 3.33
CA ALA A 47 17.87 -3.92 4.22
C ALA A 47 16.71 -4.90 3.96
N ALA A 48 15.47 -4.39 3.79
CA ALA A 48 14.32 -5.23 3.50
C ALA A 48 14.42 -5.87 2.10
N GLU A 49 14.94 -5.17 1.10
CA GLU A 49 15.22 -5.71 -0.24
C GLU A 49 16.22 -6.87 -0.15
N ALA A 50 17.32 -6.67 0.57
CA ALA A 50 18.35 -7.70 0.75
C ALA A 50 17.79 -8.96 1.44
N GLU A 51 17.02 -8.81 2.52
CA GLU A 51 16.39 -9.94 3.21
C GLU A 51 15.42 -10.74 2.29
N LEU A 52 14.68 -10.05 1.42
CA LEU A 52 13.81 -10.71 0.44
C LEU A 52 14.64 -11.48 -0.60
N GLN A 53 15.71 -10.88 -1.10
CA GLN A 53 16.61 -11.50 -2.08
C GLN A 53 17.35 -12.70 -1.50
N GLU A 54 17.82 -12.63 -0.25
CA GLU A 54 18.43 -13.76 0.48
C GLU A 54 17.46 -14.94 0.65
N ALA A 55 16.15 -14.64 0.76
CA ALA A 55 15.10 -15.67 0.77
C ALA A 55 14.73 -16.19 -0.64
N GLY A 56 15.48 -15.81 -1.69
CA GLY A 56 15.24 -16.24 -3.07
C GLY A 56 14.07 -15.53 -3.76
N ILE A 57 13.63 -14.40 -3.23
CA ILE A 57 12.51 -13.62 -3.76
C ILE A 57 13.05 -12.53 -4.70
N ALA A 58 12.50 -12.43 -5.90
CA ALA A 58 12.78 -11.33 -6.81
C ALA A 58 12.14 -10.04 -6.25
N ALA A 59 12.96 -9.19 -5.66
CA ALA A 59 12.51 -7.96 -5.00
C ALA A 59 13.32 -6.75 -5.46
N LYS A 60 12.64 -5.58 -5.54
CA LYS A 60 13.22 -4.27 -5.83
C LYS A 60 12.68 -3.22 -4.86
N GLY A 61 13.58 -2.51 -4.18
CA GLY A 61 13.24 -1.34 -3.37
C GLY A 61 13.27 -0.06 -4.20
N ILE A 62 12.25 0.78 -4.04
CA ILE A 62 12.17 2.11 -4.65
C ILE A 62 11.87 3.13 -3.54
N VAL A 63 12.78 4.09 -3.33
CA VAL A 63 12.55 5.16 -2.35
C VAL A 63 11.39 6.03 -2.82
N CYS A 64 10.38 6.15 -1.96
CA CYS A 64 9.19 6.94 -2.27
C CYS A 64 8.52 7.42 -0.97
N ASP A 65 8.25 8.72 -0.89
CA ASP A 65 7.33 9.26 0.10
C ASP A 65 5.90 9.16 -0.43
N SER A 66 5.08 8.31 0.19
CA SER A 66 3.69 8.13 -0.21
C SER A 66 2.85 9.41 -0.12
N ALA A 67 3.26 10.40 0.69
CA ALA A 67 2.59 11.70 0.76
C ALA A 67 2.91 12.63 -0.43
N SER A 68 3.86 12.26 -1.30
CA SER A 68 4.23 13.01 -2.49
C SER A 68 3.60 12.38 -3.74
N GLU A 69 2.71 13.12 -4.39
CA GLU A 69 2.11 12.71 -5.68
C GLU A 69 3.19 12.50 -6.75
N GLU A 70 4.15 13.44 -6.83
CA GLU A 70 5.25 13.41 -7.81
C GLU A 70 6.11 12.16 -7.64
N GLN A 71 6.57 11.86 -6.40
CA GLN A 71 7.39 10.68 -6.14
C GLN A 71 6.61 9.38 -6.39
N THR A 72 5.32 9.37 -6.05
CA THR A 72 4.46 8.21 -6.27
C THR A 72 4.26 7.94 -7.77
N ARG A 73 4.09 8.97 -8.58
CA ARG A 73 4.02 8.85 -10.04
C ARG A 73 5.35 8.34 -10.61
N ALA A 74 6.47 8.96 -10.21
CA ALA A 74 7.80 8.55 -10.65
C ALA A 74 8.10 7.09 -10.28
N MET A 75 7.67 6.63 -9.11
CA MET A 75 7.78 5.24 -8.68
C MET A 75 7.01 4.30 -9.61
N VAL A 76 5.78 4.63 -9.97
CA VAL A 76 4.97 3.82 -10.90
C VAL A 76 5.61 3.77 -12.29
N ASP A 77 6.09 4.91 -12.80
CA ASP A 77 6.78 5.00 -14.09
C ASP A 77 8.06 4.13 -14.09
N GLN A 78 8.82 4.15 -12.99
CA GLN A 78 10.01 3.30 -12.83
C GLN A 78 9.63 1.81 -12.81
N VAL A 79 8.56 1.42 -12.15
CA VAL A 79 8.07 0.03 -12.15
C VAL A 79 7.68 -0.40 -13.57
N MET A 80 6.97 0.45 -14.29
CA MET A 80 6.60 0.18 -15.69
C MET A 80 7.81 0.06 -16.61
N HIS A 81 8.84 0.89 -16.40
CA HIS A 81 10.10 0.79 -17.15
C HIS A 81 10.83 -0.53 -16.88
N LEU A 82 10.87 -0.97 -15.61
CA LEU A 82 11.59 -2.18 -15.21
C LEU A 82 10.86 -3.47 -15.57
N PHE A 83 9.54 -3.50 -15.43
CA PHE A 83 8.77 -4.75 -15.48
C PHE A 83 7.68 -4.77 -16.57
N GLY A 84 7.31 -3.62 -17.12
CA GLY A 84 6.31 -3.50 -18.20
C GLY A 84 4.86 -3.75 -17.78
N ARG A 85 4.60 -4.04 -16.48
CA ARG A 85 3.27 -4.35 -15.96
C ARG A 85 3.13 -4.11 -14.48
N ILE A 86 1.90 -3.94 -14.00
CA ILE A 86 1.53 -3.91 -12.59
C ILE A 86 0.27 -4.76 -12.42
N ASP A 87 0.37 -5.86 -11.69
CA ASP A 87 -0.75 -6.80 -11.48
C ASP A 87 -1.48 -6.53 -10.17
N LEU A 88 -0.75 -6.12 -9.15
CA LEU A 88 -1.32 -5.87 -7.84
C LEU A 88 -0.66 -4.66 -7.18
N LEU A 89 -1.49 -3.74 -6.73
CA LEU A 89 -1.07 -2.65 -5.85
C LEU A 89 -1.59 -2.91 -4.43
N ILE A 90 -0.69 -2.94 -3.45
CA ILE A 90 -1.03 -3.02 -2.03
C ILE A 90 -0.72 -1.69 -1.36
N ASN A 91 -1.76 -0.91 -1.12
CA ASN A 91 -1.71 0.34 -0.36
C ASN A 91 -1.59 0.01 1.13
N ASN A 92 -0.36 -0.12 1.61
CA ASN A 92 -0.05 -0.49 2.98
C ASN A 92 0.61 0.66 3.76
N ALA A 93 1.28 1.60 3.08
CA ALA A 93 1.91 2.73 3.74
C ALA A 93 0.94 3.45 4.69
N GLY A 94 1.38 3.68 5.91
CA GLY A 94 0.55 4.37 6.89
C GLY A 94 1.29 4.62 8.20
N ILE A 95 0.86 5.66 8.88
CA ILE A 95 1.30 6.02 10.22
C ILE A 95 0.10 6.12 11.15
N SER A 96 0.33 5.92 12.44
CA SER A 96 -0.68 6.10 13.47
C SER A 96 -0.36 7.33 14.32
N MET A 97 -1.33 7.75 15.12
CA MET A 97 -1.16 8.78 16.15
C MET A 97 -1.82 8.33 17.44
N ARG A 98 -1.41 8.92 18.55
CA ARG A 98 -2.06 8.76 19.85
C ARG A 98 -1.95 10.06 20.61
N SER A 99 -3.03 10.82 20.66
CA SER A 99 -3.16 12.06 21.41
C SER A 99 -4.62 12.39 21.66
N MET A 100 -4.93 13.07 22.76
CA MET A 100 -6.25 13.71 22.94
C MET A 100 -6.41 14.81 21.90
N PHE A 101 -7.63 14.98 21.39
CA PHE A 101 -7.87 15.96 20.32
C PHE A 101 -7.59 17.41 20.77
N GLU A 102 -7.88 17.74 22.00
CA GLU A 102 -7.65 19.09 22.55
C GLU A 102 -6.16 19.50 22.63
N THR A 103 -5.25 18.52 22.63
CA THR A 103 -3.79 18.75 22.76
C THR A 103 -2.99 18.38 21.53
N VAL A 104 -3.63 17.83 20.50
CA VAL A 104 -2.93 17.39 19.29
C VAL A 104 -2.52 18.58 18.41
N ASP A 105 -1.28 18.57 17.90
CA ASP A 105 -0.91 19.49 16.82
C ASP A 105 -1.63 19.08 15.53
N LEU A 106 -2.36 20.03 14.94
CA LEU A 106 -3.10 19.80 13.68
C LEU A 106 -2.20 19.36 12.51
N LYS A 107 -0.89 19.67 12.55
CA LYS A 107 0.09 19.17 11.59
C LYS A 107 0.19 17.64 11.62
N VAL A 108 0.02 17.03 12.80
CA VAL A 108 0.02 15.57 12.94
C VAL A 108 -1.20 14.97 12.24
N LEU A 109 -2.39 15.57 12.41
CA LEU A 109 -3.59 15.11 11.73
C LEU A 109 -3.42 15.21 10.21
N LYS A 110 -2.90 16.35 9.74
CA LYS A 110 -2.62 16.54 8.32
C LYS A 110 -1.65 15.50 7.79
N GLN A 111 -0.53 15.28 8.47
CA GLN A 111 0.46 14.28 8.07
C GLN A 111 -0.12 12.86 8.00
N VAL A 112 -0.97 12.48 8.96
CA VAL A 112 -1.66 11.18 8.95
C VAL A 112 -2.59 11.06 7.74
N MET A 113 -3.33 12.12 7.41
CA MET A 113 -4.18 12.15 6.21
C MET A 113 -3.35 12.08 4.92
N ASP A 114 -2.28 12.84 4.84
CA ASP A 114 -1.41 12.89 3.66
C ASP A 114 -0.80 11.51 3.34
N ILE A 115 -0.33 10.79 4.36
CA ILE A 115 0.28 9.47 4.16
C ILE A 115 -0.78 8.38 3.96
N ASN A 116 -1.77 8.29 4.85
CA ASN A 116 -2.68 7.13 4.89
C ASN A 116 -3.75 7.20 3.80
N PHE A 117 -4.30 8.40 3.55
CA PHE A 117 -5.37 8.61 2.58
C PHE A 117 -4.84 9.08 1.23
N TRP A 118 -4.18 10.24 1.19
CA TRP A 118 -3.69 10.77 -0.08
C TRP A 118 -2.63 9.87 -0.71
N GLY A 119 -1.75 9.25 0.08
CA GLY A 119 -0.82 8.25 -0.43
C GLY A 119 -1.51 7.06 -1.12
N THR A 120 -2.64 6.60 -0.57
CA THR A 120 -3.48 5.58 -1.22
C THR A 120 -4.08 6.09 -2.52
N VAL A 121 -4.58 7.34 -2.53
CA VAL A 121 -5.17 7.96 -3.74
C VAL A 121 -4.12 8.11 -4.83
N TYR A 122 -2.94 8.66 -4.52
CA TYR A 122 -1.88 8.89 -5.50
C TYR A 122 -1.37 7.60 -6.12
N ALA A 123 -1.06 6.59 -5.30
CA ALA A 123 -0.59 5.31 -5.80
C ALA A 123 -1.64 4.60 -6.65
N THR A 124 -2.90 4.63 -6.21
CA THR A 124 -4.01 4.04 -6.95
C THR A 124 -4.22 4.76 -8.28
N HIS A 125 -4.25 6.09 -8.29
CA HIS A 125 -4.45 6.88 -9.49
C HIS A 125 -3.34 6.64 -10.54
N ALA A 126 -2.09 6.64 -10.11
CA ALA A 126 -0.96 6.41 -11.01
C ALA A 126 -0.93 4.97 -11.56
N ALA A 127 -1.21 3.96 -10.73
CA ALA A 127 -1.14 2.56 -11.13
C ALA A 127 -2.39 2.05 -11.87
N LEU A 128 -3.55 2.67 -11.70
CA LEU A 128 -4.85 2.18 -12.19
C LEU A 128 -4.88 1.87 -13.70
N PRO A 129 -4.34 2.71 -14.62
CA PRO A 129 -4.34 2.38 -16.04
C PRO A 129 -3.61 1.04 -16.34
N HIS A 130 -2.50 0.80 -15.67
CA HIS A 130 -1.67 -0.39 -15.84
C HIS A 130 -2.35 -1.64 -15.24
N ILE A 131 -2.98 -1.49 -14.07
CA ILE A 131 -3.76 -2.55 -13.41
C ILE A 131 -4.98 -2.94 -14.27
N LYS A 132 -5.66 -1.98 -14.88
CA LYS A 132 -6.79 -2.23 -15.80
C LYS A 132 -6.35 -3.03 -17.02
N ALA A 133 -5.18 -2.74 -17.59
CA ALA A 133 -4.66 -3.43 -18.77
C ALA A 133 -4.47 -4.94 -18.55
N VAL A 134 -4.21 -5.36 -17.32
CA VAL A 134 -4.00 -6.77 -16.94
C VAL A 134 -5.17 -7.37 -16.15
N LYS A 135 -6.25 -6.60 -15.91
CA LYS A 135 -7.37 -7.00 -15.05
C LYS A 135 -6.91 -7.42 -13.65
N GLY A 136 -6.00 -6.65 -13.09
CA GLY A 136 -5.30 -6.92 -11.84
C GLY A 136 -6.11 -6.59 -10.60
N GLY A 137 -5.42 -6.17 -9.51
CA GLY A 137 -6.07 -5.89 -8.25
C GLY A 137 -5.47 -4.72 -7.48
N ILE A 138 -6.29 -4.19 -6.57
CA ILE A 138 -5.91 -3.15 -5.61
C ILE A 138 -6.30 -3.64 -4.22
N ILE A 139 -5.36 -3.62 -3.28
CA ILE A 139 -5.61 -3.95 -1.87
C ILE A 139 -5.30 -2.72 -1.02
N GLY A 140 -6.23 -2.33 -0.16
CA GLY A 140 -5.99 -1.34 0.88
C GLY A 140 -5.83 -1.99 2.24
N ILE A 141 -4.70 -1.73 2.91
CA ILE A 141 -4.50 -2.15 4.31
C ILE A 141 -5.06 -1.05 5.21
N SER A 142 -6.32 -1.20 5.54
CA SER A 142 -7.04 -0.30 6.43
C SER A 142 -6.83 -0.69 7.90
N SER A 143 -7.87 -0.64 8.71
CA SER A 143 -7.88 -0.99 10.14
C SER A 143 -9.32 -1.14 10.62
N ILE A 144 -9.51 -1.79 11.76
CA ILE A 144 -10.79 -1.69 12.51
C ILE A 144 -11.14 -0.22 12.80
N ALA A 145 -10.11 0.65 12.92
CA ALA A 145 -10.29 2.10 13.07
C ALA A 145 -10.93 2.79 11.84
N GLY A 146 -11.04 2.11 10.73
CA GLY A 146 -11.77 2.56 9.54
C GLY A 146 -13.27 2.26 9.56
N TYR A 147 -13.74 1.49 10.55
CA TYR A 147 -15.16 1.21 10.78
C TYR A 147 -15.65 1.74 12.13
N ARG A 148 -14.75 1.90 13.11
CA ARG A 148 -15.07 2.42 14.44
C ARG A 148 -14.00 3.41 14.87
N GLY A 149 -14.42 4.62 15.22
CA GLY A 149 -13.52 5.63 15.79
C GLY A 149 -12.92 5.15 17.11
N LEU A 150 -11.60 5.24 17.24
CA LEU A 150 -10.89 4.85 18.44
C LEU A 150 -10.51 6.10 19.26
N PRO A 151 -10.71 6.10 20.59
CA PRO A 151 -10.25 7.20 21.45
C PRO A 151 -8.75 7.47 21.24
N VAL A 152 -8.35 8.71 21.35
CA VAL A 152 -6.99 9.22 21.16
C VAL A 152 -6.37 8.97 19.77
N ARG A 153 -7.17 8.57 18.80
CA ARG A 153 -6.73 8.24 17.43
C ARG A 153 -7.60 8.94 16.37
N THR A 154 -8.05 10.16 16.66
CA THR A 154 -9.00 10.90 15.79
C THR A 154 -8.53 11.02 14.36
N GLY A 155 -7.32 11.52 14.11
CA GLY A 155 -6.77 11.64 12.76
C GLY A 155 -6.51 10.29 12.08
N TYR A 156 -6.05 9.29 12.84
CA TYR A 156 -5.86 7.94 12.30
C TYR A 156 -7.19 7.30 11.88
N SER A 157 -8.20 7.35 12.76
CA SER A 157 -9.52 6.82 12.42
C SER A 157 -10.10 7.55 11.22
N ALA A 158 -10.06 8.89 11.20
CA ALA A 158 -10.52 9.68 10.06
C ALA A 158 -9.85 9.26 8.74
N SER A 159 -8.51 9.06 8.75
CA SER A 159 -7.79 8.65 7.55
C SER A 159 -8.18 7.25 7.06
N LYS A 160 -8.44 6.31 7.97
CA LYS A 160 -8.85 4.95 7.61
C LYS A 160 -10.32 4.87 7.16
N PHE A 161 -11.22 5.70 7.73
CA PHE A 161 -12.58 5.89 7.21
C PHE A 161 -12.56 6.47 5.78
N ALA A 162 -11.74 7.51 5.55
CA ALA A 162 -11.59 8.10 4.22
C ALA A 162 -11.07 7.07 3.20
N MET A 163 -10.06 6.27 3.57
CA MET A 163 -9.54 5.19 2.75
C MET A 163 -10.60 4.14 2.40
N ASN A 164 -11.42 3.73 3.38
CA ASN A 164 -12.49 2.77 3.16
C ASN A 164 -13.53 3.32 2.18
N GLY A 165 -14.04 4.54 2.41
CA GLY A 165 -15.03 5.16 1.53
C GLY A 165 -14.53 5.32 0.10
N PHE A 166 -13.27 5.75 -0.07
CA PHE A 166 -12.62 5.85 -1.38
C PHE A 166 -12.56 4.50 -2.09
N LEU A 167 -12.07 3.45 -1.43
CA LEU A 167 -11.90 2.13 -2.04
C LEU A 167 -13.24 1.42 -2.30
N GLU A 168 -14.26 1.64 -1.48
CA GLU A 168 -15.62 1.13 -1.72
C GLU A 168 -16.25 1.76 -2.96
N ALA A 169 -16.13 3.07 -3.11
CA ALA A 169 -16.60 3.77 -4.31
C ALA A 169 -15.85 3.29 -5.55
N LEU A 170 -14.52 3.26 -5.48
CA LEU A 170 -13.67 2.78 -6.58
C LEU A 170 -13.99 1.33 -7.00
N ARG A 171 -14.29 0.45 -6.05
CA ARG A 171 -14.72 -0.92 -6.34
C ARG A 171 -15.96 -0.94 -7.23
N THR A 172 -16.92 -0.08 -6.97
CA THR A 172 -18.15 0.02 -7.73
C THR A 172 -17.90 0.57 -9.14
N GLU A 173 -17.05 1.59 -9.26
CA GLU A 173 -16.66 2.15 -10.57
C GLU A 173 -15.91 1.14 -11.46
N LEU A 174 -15.23 0.15 -10.87
CA LEU A 174 -14.41 -0.82 -11.58
C LEU A 174 -15.10 -2.17 -11.85
N LEU A 175 -16.37 -2.35 -11.48
CA LEU A 175 -17.10 -3.62 -11.59
C LEU A 175 -17.00 -4.29 -12.96
N GLU A 176 -17.10 -3.53 -14.05
CA GLU A 176 -17.08 -4.08 -15.41
C GLU A 176 -15.69 -4.15 -16.02
N THR A 177 -14.66 -3.70 -15.30
CA THR A 177 -13.28 -3.66 -15.84
C THR A 177 -12.49 -4.95 -15.63
N GLY A 178 -12.96 -5.82 -14.75
CA GLY A 178 -12.23 -7.01 -14.28
C GLY A 178 -11.17 -6.72 -13.22
N VAL A 179 -11.05 -5.47 -12.75
CA VAL A 179 -10.15 -5.11 -11.65
C VAL A 179 -10.81 -5.43 -10.31
N HIS A 180 -10.07 -6.10 -9.43
CA HIS A 180 -10.54 -6.43 -8.08
C HIS A 180 -10.05 -5.41 -7.05
N VAL A 181 -10.95 -4.93 -6.18
CA VAL A 181 -10.60 -4.04 -5.06
C VAL A 181 -10.92 -4.74 -3.74
N LEU A 182 -9.93 -4.89 -2.87
CA LEU A 182 -10.04 -5.50 -1.54
C LEU A 182 -9.65 -4.49 -0.46
N ILE A 183 -10.42 -4.44 0.62
CA ILE A 183 -10.10 -3.69 1.83
C ILE A 183 -9.84 -4.70 2.94
N SER A 184 -8.62 -4.71 3.47
CA SER A 184 -8.24 -5.52 4.64
C SER A 184 -8.21 -4.63 5.88
N CYS A 185 -8.90 -5.06 6.92
CA CYS A 185 -9.06 -4.28 8.16
C CYS A 185 -8.51 -5.05 9.36
N PRO A 186 -7.18 -5.14 9.50
CA PRO A 186 -6.58 -5.83 10.63
C PRO A 186 -6.93 -5.13 11.95
N GLY A 187 -6.97 -5.94 13.02
CA GLY A 187 -7.03 -5.48 14.38
C GLY A 187 -5.64 -5.01 14.87
N PHE A 188 -5.40 -5.17 16.17
CA PHE A 188 -4.07 -4.94 16.72
C PHE A 188 -3.14 -6.09 16.29
N THR A 189 -2.04 -5.73 15.61
CA THR A 189 -0.99 -6.67 15.23
C THR A 189 0.22 -6.46 16.13
N ALA A 190 0.86 -7.55 16.53
CA ALA A 190 2.09 -7.52 17.33
C ALA A 190 3.28 -7.06 16.48
#